data_8e6534571fe4edff1359e31f2907c3aa
#
_entry.id   8e6534571fe4edff1359e31f2907c3aa
#
_cell.length_a   1.000
_cell.length_b   1.000
_cell.length_c   1.000
_cell.angle_alpha   90.00
_cell.angle_beta   90.00
_cell.angle_gamma   90.00
#
_symmetry.space_group_name_H-M   'P 1'
#
loop_
_entity.id
_entity.type
_entity.pdbx_description
1 polymer ?
#
loop_
_entity_poly.entity_id
_entity_poly.type
_entity_poly.pdbx_seq_one_letter_code
_entity_poly.pdbx_strand_id
1 'polypeptide(L)'
;SGLCAGAGRRITLIGSAALGAASSLVTVFSPSFSVYLCSLLVMGVAFSLYTLSSLIYTSEITLPSNRGFCACLLPAAFLLGIEIGIFTPNLRPGGEGFPLYLLLVMIHFLALVIAILKLPESPRWLALSGYYDAALSVLFSLRNDMRIAARELAGVNECCRGEEKGAELFLQNTNFRKIVWLLLSLVLFIQLSGIVILPYTFSDLMIKTSYSKDFYMFSYSYDLLKASLTVALFGAVTAMFTVDRCGRRIPMMISAAVCAITLFGLCLISFSKIEIVSMAIISILIVMFIYSASVFLCCFMAVLVCEVIPLRGREFGMAMVLLVNYVTILLCLQLFLSVILTLDFKGLFFIEFIAAAVLCNITYNFVPNTNDSSIENIENRLFAGRDLVNLGKGVKH
;
A
#
# COMPACT_ATOMS: atom_id res chain seq x y z
N SER A 1 10.24 -12.50 -2.99
CA SER A 1 9.83 -12.70 -4.41
C SER A 1 10.03 -14.14 -4.85
N GLY A 2 11.18 -14.78 -4.59
CA GLY A 2 11.50 -16.16 -5.03
C GLY A 2 10.49 -17.22 -4.58
N LEU A 3 10.00 -17.15 -3.34
CA LEU A 3 8.97 -18.08 -2.84
C LEU A 3 7.65 -17.96 -3.63
N CYS A 4 7.20 -16.75 -3.90
CA CYS A 4 5.97 -16.50 -4.64
C CYS A 4 6.07 -16.95 -6.11
N ALA A 5 7.26 -16.78 -6.73
CA ALA A 5 7.53 -17.23 -8.09
C ALA A 5 7.62 -18.76 -8.18
N GLY A 6 8.33 -19.40 -7.24
CA GLY A 6 8.59 -20.85 -7.29
C GLY A 6 7.45 -21.71 -6.75
N ALA A 7 6.89 -21.38 -5.60
CA ALA A 7 5.86 -22.19 -4.95
C ALA A 7 4.42 -21.89 -5.39
N GLY A 8 4.19 -20.76 -6.05
CA GLY A 8 2.86 -20.28 -6.42
C GLY A 8 2.28 -19.28 -5.42
N ARG A 9 1.22 -18.59 -5.86
CA ARG A 9 0.59 -17.51 -5.06
C ARG A 9 -0.19 -18.06 -3.90
N ARG A 10 -0.98 -19.08 -4.14
CA ARG A 10 -1.83 -19.74 -3.13
C ARG A 10 -1.00 -20.37 -2.01
N ILE A 11 0.05 -21.11 -2.35
CA ILE A 11 0.92 -21.77 -1.38
C ILE A 11 1.66 -20.72 -0.54
N THR A 12 2.13 -19.64 -1.14
CA THR A 12 2.79 -18.55 -0.42
C THR A 12 1.83 -17.85 0.53
N LEU A 13 0.56 -17.63 0.13
CA LEU A 13 -0.48 -17.08 1.01
C LEU A 13 -0.77 -17.99 2.20
N ILE A 14 -0.93 -19.31 1.98
CA ILE A 14 -1.13 -20.28 3.07
C ILE A 14 0.07 -20.28 4.01
N GLY A 15 1.28 -20.36 3.48
CA GLY A 15 2.51 -20.38 4.27
C GLY A 15 2.71 -19.11 5.09
N SER A 16 2.45 -17.94 4.51
CA SER A 16 2.53 -16.67 5.24
C SER A 16 1.48 -16.55 6.34
N ALA A 17 0.23 -16.99 6.10
CA ALA A 17 -0.81 -17.00 7.11
C ALA A 17 -0.52 -18.00 8.24
N ALA A 18 0.00 -19.20 7.91
CA ALA A 18 0.42 -20.17 8.90
C ALA A 18 1.60 -19.67 9.76
N LEU A 19 2.58 -19.02 9.12
CA LEU A 19 3.71 -18.39 9.82
C LEU A 19 3.25 -17.26 10.75
N GLY A 20 2.28 -16.45 10.30
CA GLY A 20 1.65 -15.42 11.13
C GLY A 20 0.93 -16.00 12.35
N ALA A 21 0.17 -17.09 12.17
CA ALA A 21 -0.48 -17.80 13.29
C ALA A 21 0.53 -18.36 14.28
N ALA A 22 1.58 -19.03 13.79
CA ALA A 22 2.63 -19.58 14.64
C ALA A 22 3.39 -18.50 15.42
N SER A 23 3.75 -17.38 14.74
CA SER A 23 4.44 -16.27 15.41
C SER A 23 3.58 -15.60 16.47
N SER A 24 2.29 -15.37 16.21
CA SER A 24 1.36 -14.81 17.23
C SER A 24 1.22 -15.71 18.45
N LEU A 25 1.18 -17.04 18.25
CA LEU A 25 1.18 -18.00 19.36
C LEU A 25 2.45 -17.89 20.21
N VAL A 26 3.62 -17.86 19.56
CA VAL A 26 4.91 -17.69 20.26
C VAL A 26 4.96 -16.36 21.00
N THR A 27 4.37 -15.29 20.44
CA THR A 27 4.30 -13.97 21.11
C THR A 27 3.48 -14.03 22.40
N VAL A 28 2.33 -14.75 22.41
CA VAL A 28 1.47 -14.94 23.60
C VAL A 28 2.21 -15.64 24.72
N PHE A 29 2.91 -16.71 24.40
CA PHE A 29 3.59 -17.58 25.39
C PHE A 29 5.08 -17.27 25.55
N SER A 30 5.52 -16.07 25.12
CA SER A 30 6.94 -15.72 25.17
C SER A 30 7.48 -15.67 26.61
N PRO A 31 8.51 -16.49 26.96
CA PRO A 31 9.05 -16.53 28.31
C PRO A 31 10.02 -15.37 28.60
N SER A 32 10.49 -14.67 27.58
CA SER A 32 11.46 -13.57 27.70
C SER A 32 11.22 -12.49 26.65
N PHE A 33 11.69 -11.29 26.94
CA PHE A 33 11.62 -10.15 26.03
C PHE A 33 12.32 -10.42 24.67
N SER A 34 13.42 -11.16 24.68
CA SER A 34 14.14 -11.53 23.44
C SER A 34 13.29 -12.44 22.53
N VAL A 35 12.61 -13.45 23.11
CA VAL A 35 11.70 -14.32 22.37
C VAL A 35 10.50 -13.54 21.83
N TYR A 36 9.96 -12.62 22.61
CA TYR A 36 8.91 -11.69 22.19
C TYR A 36 9.35 -10.86 20.97
N LEU A 37 10.52 -10.22 20.99
CA LEU A 37 11.03 -9.45 19.86
C LEU A 37 11.27 -10.33 18.62
N CYS A 38 11.86 -11.51 18.78
CA CYS A 38 12.06 -12.44 17.66
C CYS A 38 10.72 -12.86 17.04
N SER A 39 9.70 -13.12 17.84
CA SER A 39 8.38 -13.49 17.32
C SER A 39 7.72 -12.35 16.56
N LEU A 40 7.88 -11.08 16.98
CA LEU A 40 7.40 -9.92 16.25
C LEU A 40 8.12 -9.74 14.90
N LEU A 41 9.43 -10.00 14.83
CA LEU A 41 10.17 -9.98 13.57
C LEU A 41 9.64 -11.04 12.59
N VAL A 42 9.41 -12.26 13.07
CA VAL A 42 8.82 -13.34 12.26
C VAL A 42 7.41 -12.96 11.78
N MET A 43 6.60 -12.34 12.63
CA MET A 43 5.27 -11.84 12.26
C MET A 43 5.35 -10.76 11.18
N GLY A 44 6.33 -9.85 11.25
CA GLY A 44 6.59 -8.85 10.22
C GLY A 44 6.95 -9.48 8.86
N VAL A 45 7.77 -10.53 8.86
CA VAL A 45 8.10 -11.29 7.64
C VAL A 45 6.84 -11.97 7.07
N ALA A 46 6.03 -12.62 7.92
CA ALA A 46 4.76 -13.23 7.52
C ALA A 46 3.81 -12.21 6.88
N PHE A 47 3.65 -11.04 7.49
CA PHE A 47 2.84 -9.95 6.97
C PHE A 47 3.34 -9.44 5.61
N SER A 48 4.65 -9.27 5.45
CA SER A 48 5.25 -8.81 4.19
C SER A 48 5.03 -9.81 3.04
N LEU A 49 5.20 -11.11 3.32
CA LEU A 49 4.93 -12.18 2.35
C LEU A 49 3.45 -12.24 1.99
N TYR A 50 2.56 -12.11 2.99
CA TYR A 50 1.11 -12.08 2.77
C TYR A 50 0.71 -10.89 1.90
N THR A 51 1.19 -9.69 2.20
CA THR A 51 0.89 -8.47 1.43
C THR A 51 1.35 -8.59 -0.01
N LEU A 52 2.59 -9.03 -0.24
CA LEU A 52 3.11 -9.23 -1.59
C LEU A 52 2.25 -10.22 -2.39
N SER A 53 2.01 -11.40 -1.80
CA SER A 53 1.29 -12.48 -2.48
C SER A 53 -0.17 -12.12 -2.73
N SER A 54 -0.85 -11.44 -1.79
CA SER A 54 -2.25 -11.06 -1.92
C SER A 54 -2.46 -9.99 -3.00
N LEU A 55 -1.57 -9.00 -3.10
CA LEU A 55 -1.61 -7.99 -4.16
C LEU A 55 -1.43 -8.63 -5.54
N ILE A 56 -0.43 -9.51 -5.69
CA ILE A 56 -0.19 -10.24 -6.94
C ILE A 56 -1.41 -11.09 -7.28
N TYR A 57 -1.88 -11.91 -6.35
CA TYR A 57 -2.99 -12.84 -6.53
C TYR A 57 -4.27 -12.10 -6.92
N THR A 58 -4.62 -11.03 -6.21
CA THR A 58 -5.80 -10.21 -6.50
C THR A 58 -5.72 -9.62 -7.91
N SER A 59 -4.58 -9.09 -8.32
CA SER A 59 -4.39 -8.50 -9.65
C SER A 59 -4.47 -9.54 -10.79
N GLU A 60 -4.13 -10.81 -10.50
CA GLU A 60 -4.11 -11.90 -11.47
C GLU A 60 -5.47 -12.58 -11.66
N ILE A 61 -6.35 -12.57 -10.66
CA ILE A 61 -7.67 -13.21 -10.71
C ILE A 61 -8.76 -12.24 -11.16
N THR A 62 -8.67 -10.97 -10.78
CA THR A 62 -9.73 -9.99 -10.99
C THR A 62 -9.85 -9.56 -12.46
N LEU A 63 -11.09 -9.23 -12.86
CA LEU A 63 -11.37 -8.62 -14.15
C LEU A 63 -10.80 -7.19 -14.21
N PRO A 64 -10.34 -6.72 -15.39
CA PRO A 64 -9.83 -5.35 -15.55
C PRO A 64 -10.80 -4.26 -15.07
N SER A 65 -12.12 -4.46 -15.25
CA SER A 65 -13.18 -3.52 -14.87
C SER A 65 -13.33 -3.31 -13.36
N ASN A 66 -13.04 -4.33 -12.53
CA ASN A 66 -13.25 -4.30 -11.08
C ASN A 66 -11.94 -4.49 -10.30
N ARG A 67 -10.81 -4.44 -10.99
CA ARG A 67 -9.50 -4.72 -10.39
C ARG A 67 -9.13 -3.69 -9.33
N GLY A 68 -9.42 -2.41 -9.61
CA GLY A 68 -9.13 -1.33 -8.67
C GLY A 68 -9.91 -1.48 -7.37
N PHE A 69 -11.22 -1.76 -7.47
CA PHE A 69 -12.08 -2.03 -6.31
C PHE A 69 -11.53 -3.19 -5.47
N CYS A 70 -11.26 -4.33 -6.09
CA CYS A 70 -10.77 -5.52 -5.37
C CYS A 70 -9.37 -5.30 -4.76
N ALA A 71 -8.49 -4.59 -5.44
CA ALA A 71 -7.16 -4.30 -4.92
C ALA A 71 -7.20 -3.35 -3.71
N CYS A 72 -8.08 -2.34 -3.72
CA CYS A 72 -8.24 -1.41 -2.60
C CYS A 72 -8.90 -2.04 -1.35
N LEU A 73 -9.54 -3.21 -1.47
CA LEU A 73 -10.05 -3.93 -0.29
C LEU A 73 -8.96 -4.29 0.70
N LEU A 74 -7.75 -4.62 0.22
CA LEU A 74 -6.64 -4.99 1.11
C LEU A 74 -6.21 -3.84 2.04
N PRO A 75 -5.85 -2.65 1.55
CA PRO A 75 -5.52 -1.52 2.44
C PRO A 75 -6.70 -1.03 3.26
N ALA A 76 -7.93 -1.10 2.76
CA ALA A 76 -9.13 -0.76 3.54
C ALA A 76 -9.33 -1.73 4.72
N ALA A 77 -9.18 -3.04 4.49
CA ALA A 77 -9.26 -4.04 5.55
C ALA A 77 -8.12 -3.89 6.57
N PHE A 78 -6.91 -3.52 6.12
CA PHE A 78 -5.77 -3.24 6.99
C PHE A 78 -6.06 -2.05 7.92
N LEU A 79 -6.54 -0.93 7.38
CA LEU A 79 -6.93 0.25 8.17
C LEU A 79 -8.08 -0.06 9.14
N LEU A 80 -9.07 -0.84 8.70
CA LEU A 80 -10.17 -1.29 9.56
C LEU A 80 -9.64 -2.13 10.74
N GLY A 81 -8.67 -3.02 10.49
CA GLY A 81 -8.04 -3.81 11.55
C GLY A 81 -7.30 -2.95 12.58
N ILE A 82 -6.57 -1.92 12.14
CA ILE A 82 -5.92 -0.94 13.03
C ILE A 82 -6.97 -0.20 13.86
N GLU A 83 -8.06 0.24 13.22
CA GLU A 83 -9.17 0.95 13.87
C GLU A 83 -9.79 0.11 14.98
N ILE A 84 -10.15 -1.15 14.70
CA ILE A 84 -10.67 -2.09 15.70
C ILE A 84 -9.70 -2.24 16.86
N GLY A 85 -8.39 -2.38 16.60
CA GLY A 85 -7.36 -2.50 17.63
C GLY A 85 -7.27 -1.27 18.54
N ILE A 86 -7.42 -0.07 17.99
CA ILE A 86 -7.34 1.18 18.76
C ILE A 86 -8.63 1.44 19.55
N PHE A 87 -9.80 1.09 19.00
CA PHE A 87 -11.07 1.25 19.71
C PHE A 87 -11.28 0.24 20.84
N THR A 88 -10.43 -0.76 20.99
CA THR A 88 -10.48 -1.75 22.07
C THR A 88 -9.41 -1.49 23.14
N PRO A 89 -9.65 -0.59 24.13
CA PRO A 89 -8.63 -0.14 25.07
C PRO A 89 -8.03 -1.26 25.93
N ASN A 90 -8.81 -2.29 26.22
CA ASN A 90 -8.40 -3.43 27.05
C ASN A 90 -7.44 -4.39 26.31
N LEU A 91 -7.26 -4.23 24.98
CA LEU A 91 -6.39 -5.07 24.17
C LEU A 91 -5.01 -4.45 23.94
N ARG A 92 -4.65 -3.38 24.68
CA ARG A 92 -3.35 -2.70 24.53
C ARG A 92 -2.20 -3.56 25.08
N PRO A 93 -0.97 -3.40 24.54
CA PRO A 93 0.24 -4.00 25.13
C PRO A 93 0.38 -3.59 26.60
N GLY A 94 0.58 -4.57 27.47
CA GLY A 94 0.64 -4.36 28.93
C GLY A 94 -0.71 -4.34 29.65
N GLY A 95 -1.84 -4.39 28.95
CA GLY A 95 -3.17 -4.59 29.54
C GLY A 95 -3.49 -6.06 29.78
N GLU A 96 -4.40 -6.37 30.73
CA GLU A 96 -4.83 -7.74 31.03
C GLU A 96 -5.44 -8.47 29.83
N GLY A 97 -6.02 -7.73 28.87
CA GLY A 97 -6.60 -8.27 27.62
C GLY A 97 -5.61 -8.54 26.50
N PHE A 98 -4.32 -8.18 26.64
CA PHE A 98 -3.34 -8.32 25.58
C PHE A 98 -3.11 -9.77 25.10
N PRO A 99 -3.03 -10.79 25.97
CA PRO A 99 -2.96 -12.18 25.53
C PRO A 99 -4.18 -12.62 24.74
N LEU A 100 -5.39 -12.17 25.12
CA LEU A 100 -6.62 -12.43 24.37
C LEU A 100 -6.57 -11.82 22.96
N TYR A 101 -6.07 -10.59 22.84
CA TYR A 101 -5.88 -9.96 21.53
C TYR A 101 -4.98 -10.80 20.61
N LEU A 102 -3.84 -11.27 21.10
CA LEU A 102 -2.91 -12.09 20.32
C LEU A 102 -3.54 -13.44 19.92
N LEU A 103 -4.36 -14.03 20.79
CA LEU A 103 -5.14 -15.23 20.44
C LEU A 103 -6.16 -14.94 19.33
N LEU A 104 -6.85 -13.80 19.36
CA LEU A 104 -7.74 -13.37 18.29
C LEU A 104 -6.99 -13.18 16.96
N VAL A 105 -5.78 -12.62 17.00
CA VAL A 105 -4.90 -12.51 15.82
C VAL A 105 -4.54 -13.88 15.27
N MET A 106 -4.19 -14.83 16.14
CA MET A 106 -3.92 -16.22 15.73
C MET A 106 -5.15 -16.86 15.07
N ILE A 107 -6.33 -16.73 15.66
CA ILE A 107 -7.60 -17.25 15.10
C ILE A 107 -7.87 -16.63 13.73
N HIS A 108 -7.60 -15.33 13.56
CA HIS A 108 -7.74 -14.64 12.28
C HIS A 108 -6.83 -15.27 11.21
N PHE A 109 -5.56 -15.49 11.52
CA PHE A 109 -4.63 -16.13 10.57
C PHE A 109 -5.05 -17.57 10.22
N LEU A 110 -5.56 -18.34 11.19
CA LEU A 110 -6.08 -19.69 10.93
C LEU A 110 -7.32 -19.64 10.02
N ALA A 111 -8.23 -18.69 10.25
CA ALA A 111 -9.39 -18.49 9.40
C ALA A 111 -8.98 -18.11 7.96
N LEU A 112 -7.93 -17.29 7.81
CA LEU A 112 -7.35 -16.97 6.50
C LEU A 112 -6.80 -18.22 5.80
N VAL A 113 -6.09 -19.10 6.49
CA VAL A 113 -5.60 -20.37 5.93
C VAL A 113 -6.78 -21.19 5.38
N ILE A 114 -7.84 -21.35 6.18
CA ILE A 114 -9.04 -22.11 5.77
C ILE A 114 -9.71 -21.48 4.55
N ALA A 115 -9.81 -20.15 4.51
CA ALA A 115 -10.39 -19.43 3.37
C ALA A 115 -9.56 -19.62 2.09
N ILE A 116 -8.22 -19.51 2.21
CA ILE A 116 -7.29 -19.61 1.07
C ILE A 116 -7.27 -21.06 0.51
N LEU A 117 -7.49 -22.07 1.34
CA LEU A 117 -7.57 -23.47 0.88
C LEU A 117 -8.66 -23.72 -0.16
N LYS A 118 -9.72 -22.90 -0.17
CA LYS A 118 -10.82 -22.97 -1.15
C LYS A 118 -10.54 -22.22 -2.45
N LEU A 119 -9.52 -21.37 -2.48
CA LEU A 119 -9.19 -20.59 -3.66
C LEU A 119 -8.39 -21.41 -4.68
N PRO A 120 -8.59 -21.20 -6.00
CA PRO A 120 -7.74 -21.79 -7.04
C PRO A 120 -6.33 -21.17 -7.02
N GLU A 121 -5.38 -21.81 -7.67
CA GLU A 121 -4.07 -21.18 -7.93
C GLU A 121 -4.21 -20.09 -9.01
N SER A 122 -3.24 -19.16 -9.07
CA SER A 122 -3.24 -18.13 -10.11
C SER A 122 -3.14 -18.73 -11.51
N PRO A 123 -4.08 -18.40 -12.43
CA PRO A 123 -4.03 -18.90 -13.81
C PRO A 123 -2.79 -18.38 -14.57
N ARG A 124 -2.32 -17.18 -14.25
CA ARG A 124 -1.10 -16.62 -14.85
C ARG A 124 0.15 -17.36 -14.39
N TRP A 125 0.22 -17.69 -13.11
CA TRP A 125 1.32 -18.48 -12.58
C TRP A 125 1.33 -19.91 -13.16
N LEU A 126 0.16 -20.54 -13.27
CA LEU A 126 0.03 -21.86 -13.89
C LEU A 126 0.53 -21.84 -15.35
N ALA A 127 0.18 -20.81 -16.12
CA ALA A 127 0.66 -20.64 -17.49
C ALA A 127 2.18 -20.42 -17.55
N LEU A 128 2.73 -19.57 -16.67
CA LEU A 128 4.18 -19.33 -16.53
C LEU A 128 4.97 -20.59 -16.15
N SER A 129 4.32 -21.51 -15.42
CA SER A 129 4.90 -22.79 -14.97
C SER A 129 4.67 -23.93 -15.97
N GLY A 130 4.02 -23.67 -17.11
CA GLY A 130 3.77 -24.65 -18.17
C GLY A 130 2.50 -25.50 -17.98
N TYR A 131 1.69 -25.26 -16.95
CA TYR A 131 0.44 -26.00 -16.67
C TYR A 131 -0.75 -25.36 -17.42
N TYR A 132 -0.73 -25.38 -18.76
CA TYR A 132 -1.70 -24.67 -19.60
C TYR A 132 -3.15 -25.15 -19.45
N ASP A 133 -3.36 -26.47 -19.34
CA ASP A 133 -4.72 -27.04 -19.19
C ASP A 133 -5.33 -26.64 -17.82
N ALA A 134 -4.53 -26.65 -16.77
CA ALA A 134 -4.95 -26.18 -15.46
C ALA A 134 -5.24 -24.67 -15.47
N ALA A 135 -4.39 -23.87 -16.13
CA ALA A 135 -4.62 -22.44 -16.30
C ALA A 135 -5.92 -22.13 -17.03
N LEU A 136 -6.20 -22.88 -18.12
CA LEU A 136 -7.43 -22.73 -18.91
C LEU A 136 -8.67 -23.11 -18.07
N SER A 137 -8.62 -24.20 -17.31
CA SER A 137 -9.72 -24.64 -16.44
C SER A 137 -10.05 -23.60 -15.36
N VAL A 138 -9.02 -23.01 -14.73
CA VAL A 138 -9.19 -21.94 -13.74
C VAL A 138 -9.76 -20.68 -14.40
N LEU A 139 -9.22 -20.24 -15.55
CA LEU A 139 -9.76 -19.09 -16.28
C LEU A 139 -11.21 -19.31 -16.69
N PHE A 140 -11.57 -20.50 -17.15
CA PHE A 140 -12.95 -20.83 -17.48
C PHE A 140 -13.86 -20.73 -16.25
N SER A 141 -13.45 -21.25 -15.11
CA SER A 141 -14.24 -21.15 -13.87
C SER A 141 -14.44 -19.70 -13.39
N LEU A 142 -13.47 -18.81 -13.68
CA LEU A 142 -13.53 -17.40 -13.28
C LEU A 142 -14.28 -16.51 -14.26
N ARG A 143 -14.30 -16.85 -15.56
CA ARG A 143 -14.87 -16.03 -16.65
C ARG A 143 -16.23 -16.53 -17.13
N ASN A 144 -16.55 -17.81 -16.87
CA ASN A 144 -17.74 -18.52 -17.36
C ASN A 144 -17.91 -18.49 -18.89
N ASP A 145 -16.83 -18.20 -19.64
CA ASP A 145 -16.80 -18.15 -21.10
C ASP A 145 -15.45 -18.71 -21.61
N MET A 146 -15.54 -19.81 -22.39
CA MET A 146 -14.35 -20.49 -22.93
C MET A 146 -13.57 -19.63 -23.93
N ARG A 147 -14.27 -18.78 -24.69
CA ARG A 147 -13.63 -17.91 -25.69
C ARG A 147 -12.82 -16.80 -25.02
N ILE A 148 -13.36 -16.23 -23.93
CA ILE A 148 -12.66 -15.21 -23.13
C ILE A 148 -11.46 -15.86 -22.44
N ALA A 149 -11.64 -17.02 -21.81
CA ALA A 149 -10.57 -17.74 -21.13
C ALA A 149 -9.41 -18.10 -22.07
N ALA A 150 -9.72 -18.65 -23.26
CA ALA A 150 -8.71 -19.01 -24.26
C ALA A 150 -7.95 -17.77 -24.79
N ARG A 151 -8.66 -16.66 -25.01
CA ARG A 151 -8.04 -15.39 -25.45
C ARG A 151 -7.11 -14.80 -24.38
N GLU A 152 -7.53 -14.81 -23.12
CA GLU A 152 -6.72 -14.34 -21.99
C GLU A 152 -5.45 -15.20 -21.84
N LEU A 153 -5.58 -16.53 -21.93
CA LEU A 153 -4.44 -17.45 -21.88
C LEU A 153 -3.47 -17.25 -23.04
N ALA A 154 -3.97 -17.01 -24.25
CA ALA A 154 -3.12 -16.71 -25.40
C ALA A 154 -2.31 -15.43 -25.19
N GLY A 155 -2.93 -14.37 -24.64
CA GLY A 155 -2.22 -13.13 -24.28
C GLY A 155 -1.15 -13.33 -23.23
N VAL A 156 -1.43 -14.11 -22.18
CA VAL A 156 -0.43 -14.46 -21.16
C VAL A 156 0.76 -15.21 -21.78
N ASN A 157 0.49 -16.20 -22.63
CA ASN A 157 1.54 -16.98 -23.30
C ASN A 157 2.42 -16.11 -24.21
N GLU A 158 1.84 -15.12 -24.87
CA GLU A 158 2.60 -14.16 -25.68
C GLU A 158 3.55 -13.32 -24.82
N CYS A 159 3.07 -12.78 -23.71
CA CYS A 159 3.92 -12.03 -22.77
C CYS A 159 5.03 -12.90 -22.14
N CYS A 160 4.81 -14.21 -21.99
CA CYS A 160 5.77 -15.13 -21.35
C CYS A 160 6.89 -15.63 -22.28
N ARG A 161 6.85 -15.34 -23.57
CA ARG A 161 7.85 -15.83 -24.55
C ARG A 161 9.28 -15.28 -24.36
N GLY A 162 9.45 -14.22 -23.56
CA GLY A 162 10.79 -13.69 -23.26
C GLY A 162 11.55 -14.55 -22.25
N GLU A 163 12.84 -14.72 -22.46
CA GLU A 163 13.73 -15.52 -21.60
C GLU A 163 14.04 -14.82 -20.28
N GLU A 164 14.17 -13.50 -20.30
CA GLU A 164 14.55 -12.69 -19.14
C GLU A 164 13.42 -12.58 -18.11
N LYS A 165 13.74 -12.83 -16.83
CA LYS A 165 12.79 -12.78 -15.71
C LYS A 165 13.37 -12.06 -14.50
N GLY A 166 12.51 -11.46 -13.69
CA GLY A 166 12.85 -10.91 -12.38
C GLY A 166 13.98 -9.87 -12.41
N ALA A 167 15.05 -10.11 -11.66
CA ALA A 167 16.19 -9.21 -11.56
C ALA A 167 16.97 -9.05 -12.88
N GLU A 168 17.05 -10.10 -13.68
CA GLU A 168 17.72 -10.07 -14.97
C GLU A 168 17.01 -9.11 -15.92
N LEU A 169 15.69 -9.18 -15.99
CA LEU A 169 14.86 -8.23 -16.75
C LEU A 169 15.12 -6.78 -16.30
N PHE A 170 15.26 -6.53 -14.98
CA PHE A 170 15.59 -5.21 -14.47
C PHE A 170 16.96 -4.70 -14.93
N LEU A 171 17.95 -5.56 -14.98
CA LEU A 171 19.30 -5.18 -15.40
C LEU A 171 19.39 -4.92 -16.91
N GLN A 172 18.69 -5.70 -17.72
CA GLN A 172 18.82 -5.66 -19.17
C GLN A 172 17.81 -4.71 -19.83
N ASN A 173 16.59 -4.60 -19.32
CA ASN A 173 15.52 -3.82 -19.97
C ASN A 173 15.39 -2.40 -19.42
N THR A 174 15.71 -1.42 -20.26
CA THR A 174 15.66 0.00 -19.90
C THR A 174 14.24 0.48 -19.59
N ASN A 175 13.22 -0.03 -20.30
CA ASN A 175 11.83 0.41 -20.09
C ASN A 175 11.26 -0.13 -18.78
N PHE A 176 11.62 -1.38 -18.41
CA PHE A 176 11.27 -1.92 -17.12
C PHE A 176 11.94 -1.13 -15.97
N ARG A 177 13.23 -0.76 -16.10
CA ARG A 177 13.92 0.09 -15.13
C ARG A 177 13.22 1.45 -14.95
N LYS A 178 12.79 2.11 -16.03
CA LYS A 178 12.08 3.40 -15.94
C LYS A 178 10.82 3.30 -15.09
N ILE A 179 10.02 2.22 -15.28
CA ILE A 179 8.82 2.00 -14.47
C ILE A 179 9.15 1.75 -13.01
N VAL A 180 10.10 0.87 -12.72
CA VAL A 180 10.51 0.61 -11.34
C VAL A 180 11.00 1.90 -10.67
N TRP A 181 11.84 2.71 -11.33
CA TRP A 181 12.28 3.99 -10.78
C TRP A 181 11.14 4.98 -10.57
N LEU A 182 10.14 5.02 -11.46
CA LEU A 182 8.93 5.83 -11.24
C LEU A 182 8.21 5.39 -9.98
N LEU A 183 7.96 4.10 -9.81
CA LEU A 183 7.26 3.56 -8.63
C LEU A 183 8.04 3.80 -7.34
N LEU A 184 9.37 3.62 -7.36
CA LEU A 184 10.23 3.88 -6.20
C LEU A 184 10.25 5.37 -5.83
N SER A 185 10.25 6.28 -6.81
CA SER A 185 10.17 7.72 -6.54
C SER A 185 8.83 8.11 -5.93
N LEU A 186 7.71 7.54 -6.39
CA LEU A 186 6.40 7.77 -5.79
C LEU A 186 6.33 7.29 -4.34
N VAL A 187 6.89 6.10 -4.04
CA VAL A 187 7.02 5.61 -2.66
C VAL A 187 7.82 6.58 -1.80
N LEU A 188 8.99 6.99 -2.28
CA LEU A 188 9.87 7.87 -1.52
C LEU A 188 9.17 9.18 -1.16
N PHE A 189 8.59 9.86 -2.13
CA PHE A 189 7.99 11.17 -1.90
C PHE A 189 6.68 11.14 -1.13
N ILE A 190 5.86 10.08 -1.25
CA ILE A 190 4.67 9.95 -0.39
C ILE A 190 5.04 9.71 1.07
N GLN A 191 6.08 8.93 1.35
CA GLN A 191 6.54 8.73 2.73
C GLN A 191 7.20 10.00 3.29
N LEU A 192 8.01 10.70 2.48
CA LEU A 192 8.61 11.99 2.85
C LEU A 192 7.57 13.10 3.04
N SER A 193 6.37 13.00 2.48
CA SER A 193 5.28 13.94 2.76
C SER A 193 4.64 13.77 4.15
N GLY A 194 5.13 12.85 4.98
CA GLY A 194 4.75 12.73 6.38
C GLY A 194 3.52 11.89 6.68
N ILE A 195 3.02 11.10 5.71
CA ILE A 195 1.77 10.32 5.90
C ILE A 195 1.79 9.41 7.12
N VAL A 196 2.95 8.81 7.44
CA VAL A 196 3.08 7.89 8.59
C VAL A 196 3.26 8.65 9.88
N ILE A 197 3.94 9.80 9.86
CA ILE A 197 4.35 10.49 11.08
C ILE A 197 3.34 11.53 11.55
N LEU A 198 2.62 12.17 10.63
CA LEU A 198 1.66 13.22 10.98
C LEU A 198 0.59 12.78 11.99
N PRO A 199 0.02 11.56 11.93
CA PRO A 199 -0.90 11.10 12.96
C PRO A 199 -0.30 11.05 14.36
N TYR A 200 1.02 10.75 14.48
CA TYR A 200 1.72 10.68 15.76
C TYR A 200 2.18 12.05 16.26
N THR A 201 2.70 12.89 15.36
CA THR A 201 3.19 14.24 15.71
C THR A 201 2.04 15.23 15.91
N PHE A 202 0.84 14.91 15.46
CA PHE A 202 -0.32 15.75 15.65
C PHE A 202 -0.64 15.99 17.12
N SER A 203 -0.51 14.98 17.96
CA SER A 203 -0.67 15.11 19.40
C SER A 203 0.35 16.07 20.02
N ASP A 204 1.61 15.95 19.62
CA ASP A 204 2.69 16.78 20.12
C ASP A 204 2.57 18.24 19.66
N LEU A 205 2.12 18.43 18.41
CA LEU A 205 1.83 19.77 17.88
C LEU A 205 0.71 20.45 18.69
N MET A 206 -0.37 19.71 19.00
CA MET A 206 -1.47 20.23 19.79
C MET A 206 -1.06 20.56 21.22
N ILE A 207 -0.21 19.76 21.84
CA ILE A 207 0.34 20.03 23.18
C ILE A 207 1.21 21.30 23.18
N LYS A 208 2.04 21.51 22.17
CA LYS A 208 2.91 22.70 22.07
C LYS A 208 2.15 23.98 21.75
N THR A 209 1.05 23.90 21.02
CA THR A 209 0.24 25.07 20.65
C THR A 209 -0.85 25.42 21.68
N SER A 210 -1.09 24.55 22.66
CA SER A 210 -2.09 24.78 23.71
C SER A 210 -1.45 25.40 24.96
N TYR A 211 -2.04 26.49 25.45
CA TYR A 211 -1.60 27.20 26.67
C TYR A 211 -1.86 26.44 27.98
N SER A 212 -2.65 25.37 27.98
CA SER A 212 -2.97 24.61 29.19
C SER A 212 -2.21 23.28 29.23
N LYS A 213 -1.35 23.11 30.23
CA LYS A 213 -0.57 21.86 30.50
C LYS A 213 -1.38 20.79 31.25
N ASP A 214 -2.70 20.74 31.10
CA ASP A 214 -3.55 19.90 31.90
C ASP A 214 -3.65 18.44 31.37
N PHE A 215 -3.86 17.52 32.30
CA PHE A 215 -4.04 16.06 32.13
C PHE A 215 -5.06 15.65 31.04
N TYR A 216 -6.01 16.51 30.73
CA TYR A 216 -7.00 16.32 29.65
C TYR A 216 -6.37 16.19 28.24
N MET A 217 -5.15 16.66 28.05
CA MET A 217 -4.44 16.65 26.76
C MET A 217 -4.05 15.25 26.28
N PHE A 218 -3.75 14.32 27.18
CA PHE A 218 -3.40 12.95 26.78
C PHE A 218 -4.61 12.19 26.23
N SER A 219 -5.79 12.38 26.81
CA SER A 219 -7.04 11.84 26.28
C SER A 219 -7.39 12.43 24.91
N TYR A 220 -7.20 13.73 24.75
CA TYR A 220 -7.47 14.45 23.50
C TYR A 220 -6.53 13.98 22.37
N SER A 221 -5.24 13.76 22.63
CA SER A 221 -4.29 13.28 21.62
C SER A 221 -4.63 11.88 21.13
N TYR A 222 -5.12 11.00 22.00
CA TYR A 222 -5.56 9.67 21.64
C TYR A 222 -6.85 9.68 20.79
N ASP A 223 -7.79 10.56 21.09
CA ASP A 223 -9.00 10.73 20.32
C ASP A 223 -8.72 11.32 18.93
N LEU A 224 -7.71 12.20 18.81
CA LEU A 224 -7.24 12.70 17.53
C LEU A 224 -6.57 11.61 16.67
N LEU A 225 -5.79 10.71 17.29
CA LEU A 225 -5.23 9.57 16.59
C LEU A 225 -6.34 8.65 16.05
N LYS A 226 -7.36 8.37 16.85
CA LYS A 226 -8.55 7.62 16.40
C LYS A 226 -9.23 8.32 15.23
N ALA A 227 -9.52 9.61 15.36
CA ALA A 227 -10.15 10.40 14.31
C ALA A 227 -9.33 10.38 13.02
N SER A 228 -8.00 10.49 13.11
CA SER A 228 -7.11 10.45 11.95
C SER A 228 -7.16 9.11 11.22
N LEU A 229 -7.21 8.00 11.93
CA LEU A 229 -7.30 6.66 11.36
C LEU A 229 -8.68 6.39 10.76
N THR A 230 -9.75 6.84 11.42
CA THR A 230 -11.11 6.80 10.86
C THR A 230 -11.18 7.58 9.53
N VAL A 231 -10.56 8.75 9.46
CA VAL A 231 -10.47 9.54 8.22
C VAL A 231 -9.65 8.81 7.15
N ALA A 232 -8.53 8.17 7.52
CA ALA A 232 -7.74 7.36 6.59
C ALA A 232 -8.56 6.19 6.02
N LEU A 233 -9.37 5.52 6.85
CA LEU A 233 -10.28 4.46 6.41
C LEU A 233 -11.33 4.98 5.42
N PHE A 234 -11.92 6.14 5.68
CA PHE A 234 -12.84 6.79 4.71
C PHE A 234 -12.12 7.13 3.40
N GLY A 235 -10.86 7.57 3.44
CA GLY A 235 -10.04 7.78 2.25
C GLY A 235 -9.84 6.49 1.45
N ALA A 236 -9.52 5.37 2.11
CA ALA A 236 -9.38 4.07 1.46
C ALA A 236 -10.70 3.59 0.82
N VAL A 237 -11.82 3.75 1.52
CA VAL A 237 -13.15 3.41 1.00
C VAL A 237 -13.51 4.28 -0.21
N THR A 238 -13.24 5.57 -0.18
CA THR A 238 -13.50 6.44 -1.35
C THR A 238 -12.61 6.08 -2.53
N ALA A 239 -11.33 5.74 -2.31
CA ALA A 239 -10.44 5.24 -3.36
C ALA A 239 -11.01 3.98 -4.03
N MET A 240 -11.53 3.05 -3.23
CA MET A 240 -12.14 1.79 -3.71
C MET A 240 -13.27 2.04 -4.72
N PHE A 241 -14.14 3.03 -4.47
CA PHE A 241 -15.26 3.34 -5.35
C PHE A 241 -14.93 4.27 -6.52
N THR A 242 -13.85 5.05 -6.42
CA THR A 242 -13.52 6.08 -7.42
C THR A 242 -12.50 5.59 -8.44
N VAL A 243 -11.59 4.69 -8.06
CA VAL A 243 -10.44 4.29 -8.89
C VAL A 243 -10.83 3.62 -10.21
N ASP A 244 -11.89 2.80 -10.23
CA ASP A 244 -12.36 2.15 -11.46
C ASP A 244 -13.25 3.07 -12.30
N ARG A 245 -13.91 4.06 -11.70
CA ARG A 245 -14.78 5.02 -12.40
C ARG A 245 -14.02 6.18 -13.03
N CYS A 246 -13.13 6.80 -12.27
CA CYS A 246 -12.38 8.00 -12.71
C CYS A 246 -11.01 7.66 -13.35
N GLY A 247 -10.63 6.36 -13.32
CA GLY A 247 -9.28 5.93 -13.68
C GLY A 247 -8.29 6.15 -12.54
N ARG A 248 -7.06 5.67 -12.71
CA ARG A 248 -6.03 5.66 -11.66
C ARG A 248 -5.36 7.02 -11.49
N ARG A 249 -5.12 7.69 -12.60
CA ARG A 249 -4.36 8.95 -12.64
C ARG A 249 -5.08 10.13 -11.98
N ILE A 250 -6.37 10.31 -12.23
CA ILE A 250 -7.13 11.47 -11.74
C ILE A 250 -7.22 11.48 -10.20
N PRO A 251 -7.63 10.41 -9.51
CA PRO A 251 -7.65 10.39 -8.04
C PRO A 251 -6.26 10.64 -7.43
N MET A 252 -5.20 10.08 -8.01
CA MET A 252 -3.83 10.30 -7.55
C MET A 252 -3.37 11.75 -7.73
N MET A 253 -3.71 12.39 -8.85
CA MET A 253 -3.38 13.80 -9.08
C MET A 253 -4.10 14.73 -8.12
N ILE A 254 -5.40 14.54 -7.94
CA ILE A 254 -6.20 15.36 -7.02
C ILE A 254 -5.68 15.18 -5.58
N SER A 255 -5.47 13.94 -5.15
CA SER A 255 -5.00 13.66 -3.78
C SER A 255 -3.59 14.22 -3.54
N ALA A 256 -2.66 14.09 -4.48
CA ALA A 256 -1.33 14.69 -4.37
C ALA A 256 -1.38 16.23 -4.31
N ALA A 257 -2.24 16.88 -5.11
CA ALA A 257 -2.43 18.32 -5.07
C ALA A 257 -3.02 18.78 -3.72
N VAL A 258 -4.02 18.08 -3.19
CA VAL A 258 -4.59 18.37 -1.86
C VAL A 258 -3.56 18.17 -0.76
N CYS A 259 -2.73 17.11 -0.81
CA CYS A 259 -1.62 16.94 0.13
C CYS A 259 -0.65 18.14 0.10
N ALA A 260 -0.25 18.61 -1.07
CA ALA A 260 0.66 19.74 -1.19
C ALA A 260 0.02 21.05 -0.65
N ILE A 261 -1.25 21.31 -0.97
CA ILE A 261 -1.97 22.51 -0.51
C ILE A 261 -2.13 22.51 1.02
N THR A 262 -2.51 21.37 1.61
CA THR A 262 -2.71 21.27 3.07
C THR A 262 -1.39 21.41 3.84
N LEU A 263 -0.32 20.80 3.36
CA LEU A 263 1.01 20.94 3.96
C LEU A 263 1.58 22.37 3.78
N PHE A 264 1.30 23.01 2.65
CA PHE A 264 1.64 24.43 2.47
C PHE A 264 0.90 25.30 3.48
N GLY A 265 -0.39 25.06 3.72
CA GLY A 265 -1.16 25.75 4.74
C GLY A 265 -0.59 25.56 6.15
N LEU A 266 -0.22 24.33 6.53
CA LEU A 266 0.43 24.03 7.81
C LEU A 266 1.81 24.71 7.92
N CYS A 267 2.56 24.73 6.85
CA CYS A 267 3.84 25.41 6.76
C CYS A 267 3.67 26.93 7.01
N LEU A 268 2.74 27.59 6.31
CA LEU A 268 2.47 29.02 6.52
C LEU A 268 2.04 29.34 7.95
N ILE A 269 1.17 28.53 8.54
CA ILE A 269 0.73 28.69 9.95
C ILE A 269 1.93 28.57 10.89
N SER A 270 2.80 27.58 10.68
CA SER A 270 3.95 27.34 11.55
C SER A 270 5.01 28.46 11.49
N PHE A 271 5.13 29.17 10.37
CA PHE A 271 6.00 30.36 10.21
C PHE A 271 5.34 31.66 10.68
N SER A 272 4.01 31.72 10.71
CA SER A 272 3.30 32.89 11.22
C SER A 272 3.47 33.01 12.74
N LYS A 273 3.74 34.23 13.24
CA LYS A 273 3.73 34.55 14.67
C LYS A 273 2.30 34.80 15.21
N ILE A 274 1.29 34.36 14.46
CA ILE A 274 -0.11 34.63 14.81
C ILE A 274 -0.51 33.64 15.91
N GLU A 275 -0.55 34.12 17.14
CA GLU A 275 -0.96 33.36 18.34
C GLU A 275 -2.44 32.91 18.31
N ILE A 276 -3.23 33.38 17.33
CA ILE A 276 -4.69 33.21 17.27
C ILE A 276 -5.13 32.31 16.11
N VAL A 277 -4.25 31.47 15.55
CA VAL A 277 -4.75 30.48 14.58
C VAL A 277 -5.58 29.45 15.34
N SER A 278 -6.86 29.44 15.02
CA SER A 278 -7.81 28.49 15.61
C SER A 278 -7.30 27.05 15.44
N MET A 279 -7.21 26.30 16.54
CA MET A 279 -6.91 24.85 16.55
C MET A 279 -7.78 24.11 15.54
N ALA A 280 -8.98 24.59 15.28
CA ALA A 280 -9.89 24.03 14.28
C ALA A 280 -9.30 24.08 12.86
N ILE A 281 -8.60 25.14 12.47
CA ILE A 281 -7.99 25.25 11.13
C ILE A 281 -6.86 24.23 10.97
N ILE A 282 -5.99 24.10 11.99
CA ILE A 282 -4.92 23.11 11.99
C ILE A 282 -5.49 21.70 11.89
N SER A 283 -6.50 21.38 12.68
CA SER A 283 -7.17 20.07 12.67
C SER A 283 -7.80 19.77 11.31
N ILE A 284 -8.47 20.74 10.69
CA ILE A 284 -9.06 20.57 9.36
C ILE A 284 -7.99 20.28 8.31
N LEU A 285 -6.87 21.03 8.30
CA LEU A 285 -5.78 20.82 7.35
C LEU A 285 -5.16 19.42 7.50
N ILE A 286 -4.94 18.95 8.73
CA ILE A 286 -4.39 17.62 9.00
C ILE A 286 -5.38 16.53 8.57
N VAL A 287 -6.66 16.67 8.90
CA VAL A 287 -7.70 15.73 8.47
C VAL A 287 -7.78 15.63 6.95
N MET A 288 -7.76 16.76 6.25
CA MET A 288 -7.75 16.80 4.78
C MET A 288 -6.48 16.16 4.20
N PHE A 289 -5.33 16.39 4.84
CA PHE A 289 -4.08 15.74 4.44
C PHE A 289 -4.16 14.22 4.57
N ILE A 290 -4.56 13.71 5.74
CA ILE A 290 -4.63 12.26 6.02
C ILE A 290 -5.61 11.59 5.07
N TYR A 291 -6.77 12.20 4.83
CA TYR A 291 -7.75 11.71 3.87
C TYR A 291 -7.15 11.59 2.46
N SER A 292 -6.56 12.68 1.96
CA SER A 292 -6.02 12.71 0.59
C SER A 292 -4.81 11.77 0.43
N ALA A 293 -3.94 11.70 1.43
CA ALA A 293 -2.78 10.81 1.43
C ALA A 293 -3.19 9.33 1.47
N SER A 294 -4.27 8.99 2.18
CA SER A 294 -4.84 7.63 2.17
C SER A 294 -5.40 7.27 0.80
N VAL A 295 -6.15 8.18 0.15
CA VAL A 295 -6.63 7.97 -1.23
C VAL A 295 -5.46 7.72 -2.17
N PHE A 296 -4.39 8.54 -2.09
CA PHE A 296 -3.19 8.38 -2.91
C PHE A 296 -2.55 7.01 -2.73
N LEU A 297 -2.29 6.61 -1.47
CA LEU A 297 -1.65 5.33 -1.16
C LEU A 297 -2.46 4.14 -1.66
N CYS A 298 -3.78 4.16 -1.49
CA CYS A 298 -4.63 3.07 -1.97
C CYS A 298 -4.59 2.96 -3.49
N CYS A 299 -4.72 4.07 -4.22
CA CYS A 299 -4.63 4.07 -5.68
C CYS A 299 -3.25 3.67 -6.18
N PHE A 300 -2.18 4.07 -5.48
CA PHE A 300 -0.79 3.79 -5.84
C PHE A 300 -0.41 2.35 -5.52
N MET A 301 -0.40 1.97 -4.22
CA MET A 301 0.15 0.68 -3.78
C MET A 301 -0.71 -0.51 -4.17
N ALA A 302 -2.03 -0.37 -4.08
CA ALA A 302 -2.92 -1.48 -4.36
C ALA A 302 -3.23 -1.65 -5.86
N VAL A 303 -3.27 -0.57 -6.62
CA VAL A 303 -3.74 -0.60 -8.01
C VAL A 303 -2.60 -0.36 -9.00
N LEU A 304 -1.98 0.82 -8.98
CA LEU A 304 -0.99 1.20 -10.00
C LEU A 304 0.22 0.25 -10.00
N VAL A 305 0.77 -0.07 -8.82
CA VAL A 305 1.90 -0.99 -8.68
C VAL A 305 1.58 -2.37 -9.28
N CYS A 306 0.36 -2.86 -9.05
CA CYS A 306 -0.07 -4.17 -9.54
C CYS A 306 -0.32 -4.20 -11.06
N GLU A 307 -0.71 -3.07 -11.66
CA GLU A 307 -1.09 -3.01 -13.09
C GLU A 307 0.08 -2.70 -14.02
N VAL A 308 1.03 -1.89 -13.56
CA VAL A 308 2.10 -1.35 -14.41
C VAL A 308 3.31 -2.26 -14.48
N ILE A 309 3.54 -3.08 -13.44
CA ILE A 309 4.68 -4.01 -13.42
C ILE A 309 4.42 -5.21 -14.34
N PRO A 310 5.30 -5.48 -15.33
CA PRO A 310 5.20 -6.60 -16.26
C PRO A 310 5.12 -7.97 -15.57
N LEU A 311 4.43 -8.94 -16.18
CA LEU A 311 4.26 -10.30 -15.63
C LEU A 311 5.60 -10.98 -15.32
N ARG A 312 6.57 -10.88 -16.23
CA ARG A 312 7.90 -11.49 -16.09
C ARG A 312 8.77 -10.91 -14.97
N GLY A 313 8.54 -9.64 -14.61
CA GLY A 313 9.27 -8.94 -13.54
C GLY A 313 8.42 -8.65 -12.30
N ARG A 314 7.18 -9.16 -12.23
CA ARG A 314 6.18 -8.74 -11.23
C ARG A 314 6.61 -9.00 -9.81
N GLU A 315 7.02 -10.21 -9.49
CA GLU A 315 7.43 -10.58 -8.13
C GLU A 315 8.65 -9.78 -7.65
N PHE A 316 9.59 -9.54 -8.56
CA PHE A 316 10.78 -8.76 -8.26
C PHE A 316 10.44 -7.26 -8.09
N GLY A 317 9.73 -6.68 -9.06
CA GLY A 317 9.37 -5.26 -9.04
C GLY A 317 8.49 -4.89 -7.84
N MET A 318 7.47 -5.70 -7.53
CA MET A 318 6.61 -5.48 -6.38
C MET A 318 7.35 -5.67 -5.06
N ALA A 319 8.23 -6.66 -4.95
CA ALA A 319 9.07 -6.86 -3.77
C ALA A 319 10.02 -5.67 -3.55
N MET A 320 10.61 -5.11 -4.61
CA MET A 320 11.44 -3.90 -4.55
C MET A 320 10.63 -2.69 -4.05
N VAL A 321 9.43 -2.46 -4.58
CA VAL A 321 8.55 -1.36 -4.16
C VAL A 321 8.19 -1.49 -2.68
N LEU A 322 7.78 -2.68 -2.23
CA LEU A 322 7.45 -2.94 -0.82
C LEU A 322 8.67 -2.79 0.10
N LEU A 323 9.84 -3.32 -0.31
CA LEU A 323 11.07 -3.19 0.47
C LEU A 323 11.43 -1.71 0.66
N VAL A 324 11.45 -0.94 -0.43
CA VAL A 324 11.76 0.49 -0.37
C VAL A 324 10.70 1.23 0.46
N ASN A 325 9.42 0.86 0.36
CA ASN A 325 8.37 1.43 1.19
C ASN A 325 8.66 1.25 2.69
N TYR A 326 8.96 0.04 3.15
CA TYR A 326 9.24 -0.21 4.57
C TYR A 326 10.54 0.45 5.04
N VAL A 327 11.60 0.41 4.23
CA VAL A 327 12.87 1.09 4.54
C VAL A 327 12.66 2.60 4.63
N THR A 328 11.91 3.18 3.69
CA THR A 328 11.63 4.63 3.70
C THR A 328 10.79 5.02 4.91
N ILE A 329 9.81 4.23 5.32
CA ILE A 329 9.04 4.47 6.55
C ILE A 329 9.97 4.56 7.76
N LEU A 330 10.87 3.59 7.94
CA LEU A 330 11.81 3.57 9.06
C LEU A 330 12.76 4.78 9.05
N LEU A 331 13.29 5.12 7.87
CA LEU A 331 14.17 6.28 7.70
C LEU A 331 13.44 7.60 7.94
N CYS A 332 12.20 7.73 7.45
CA CYS A 332 11.38 8.92 7.68
C CYS A 332 11.04 9.11 9.16
N LEU A 333 10.69 8.05 9.88
CA LEU A 333 10.43 8.14 11.32
C LEU A 333 11.64 8.71 12.08
N GLN A 334 12.85 8.25 11.75
CA GLN A 334 14.08 8.75 12.39
C GLN A 334 14.46 10.14 11.93
N LEU A 335 14.34 10.44 10.64
CA LEU A 335 14.62 11.76 10.06
C LEU A 335 13.71 12.82 10.68
N PHE A 336 12.40 12.59 10.68
CA PHE A 336 11.43 13.57 11.16
C PHE A 336 11.55 13.84 12.66
N LEU A 337 11.85 12.81 13.46
CA LEU A 337 12.15 13.02 14.86
C LEU A 337 13.37 13.93 15.04
N SER A 338 14.42 13.71 14.27
CA SER A 338 15.63 14.57 14.30
C SER A 338 15.32 15.99 13.84
N VAL A 339 14.48 16.16 12.80
CA VAL A 339 14.07 17.48 12.29
C VAL A 339 13.24 18.25 13.33
N ILE A 340 12.30 17.58 14.01
CA ILE A 340 11.49 18.21 15.07
C ILE A 340 12.39 18.70 16.22
N LEU A 341 13.42 17.93 16.58
CA LEU A 341 14.35 18.30 17.65
C LEU A 341 15.26 19.46 17.28
N THR A 342 15.59 19.65 15.99
CA THR A 342 16.55 20.66 15.53
C THR A 342 15.90 21.91 14.94
N LEU A 343 14.82 21.76 14.17
CA LEU A 343 14.18 22.81 13.39
C LEU A 343 12.71 23.07 13.79
N ASP A 344 12.23 22.41 14.83
CA ASP A 344 10.82 22.40 15.23
C ASP A 344 9.86 21.95 14.12
N PHE A 345 8.57 22.12 14.35
CA PHE A 345 7.51 21.82 13.36
C PHE A 345 7.58 22.67 12.07
N LYS A 346 8.25 23.84 12.13
CA LYS A 346 8.45 24.71 10.95
C LYS A 346 9.27 24.01 9.89
N GLY A 347 10.40 23.43 10.29
CA GLY A 347 11.28 22.69 9.40
C GLY A 347 10.63 21.41 8.90
N LEU A 348 9.86 20.72 9.76
CA LEU A 348 9.12 19.52 9.39
C LEU A 348 8.13 19.80 8.26
N PHE A 349 7.17 20.70 8.46
CA PHE A 349 6.15 20.99 7.46
C PHE A 349 6.73 21.57 6.17
N PHE A 350 7.86 22.27 6.23
CA PHE A 350 8.54 22.76 5.04
C PHE A 350 9.10 21.60 4.19
N ILE A 351 9.76 20.61 4.82
CA ILE A 351 10.29 19.43 4.12
C ILE A 351 9.13 18.60 3.54
N GLU A 352 8.10 18.36 4.33
CA GLU A 352 6.92 17.60 3.90
C GLU A 352 6.19 18.29 2.73
N PHE A 353 6.06 19.61 2.76
CA PHE A 353 5.48 20.38 1.65
C PHE A 353 6.30 20.24 0.36
N ILE A 354 7.62 20.37 0.43
CA ILE A 354 8.49 20.18 -0.74
C ILE A 354 8.32 18.77 -1.31
N ALA A 355 8.31 17.75 -0.43
CA ALA A 355 8.11 16.37 -0.86
C ALA A 355 6.76 16.16 -1.55
N ALA A 356 5.67 16.73 -1.00
CA ALA A 356 4.34 16.65 -1.59
C ALA A 356 4.23 17.41 -2.92
N ALA A 357 4.90 18.55 -3.06
CA ALA A 357 4.97 19.31 -4.32
C ALA A 357 5.69 18.51 -5.42
N VAL A 358 6.81 17.86 -5.08
CA VAL A 358 7.52 16.96 -6.00
C VAL A 358 6.67 15.76 -6.35
N LEU A 359 5.97 15.15 -5.38
CA LEU A 359 5.04 14.05 -5.60
C LEU A 359 3.93 14.44 -6.59
N CYS A 360 3.34 15.63 -6.42
CA CYS A 360 2.32 16.18 -7.33
C CYS A 360 2.88 16.34 -8.77
N ASN A 361 4.09 16.88 -8.90
CA ASN A 361 4.76 17.05 -10.20
C ASN A 361 5.02 15.70 -10.89
N ILE A 362 5.56 14.71 -10.15
CA ILE A 362 5.81 13.36 -10.70
C ILE A 362 4.50 12.71 -11.11
N THR A 363 3.47 12.81 -10.29
CA THR A 363 2.15 12.22 -10.57
C THR A 363 1.53 12.85 -11.82
N TYR A 364 1.65 14.18 -11.97
CA TYR A 364 1.12 14.89 -13.13
C TYR A 364 1.84 14.50 -14.42
N ASN A 365 3.16 14.39 -14.42
CA ASN A 365 3.95 14.22 -15.64
C ASN A 365 4.15 12.77 -16.06
N PHE A 366 4.17 11.81 -15.12
CA PHE A 366 4.66 10.43 -15.42
C PHE A 366 3.67 9.32 -15.12
N VAL A 367 2.65 9.53 -14.28
CA VAL A 367 1.71 8.44 -13.92
C VAL A 367 0.77 8.13 -15.08
N PRO A 368 0.73 6.86 -15.54
CA PRO A 368 -0.18 6.42 -16.59
C PRO A 368 -1.62 6.30 -16.08
N ASN A 369 -2.59 6.43 -17.00
CA ASN A 369 -3.94 5.98 -16.75
C ASN A 369 -4.10 4.58 -17.35
N THR A 370 -4.26 3.57 -16.48
CA THR A 370 -4.31 2.14 -16.86
C THR A 370 -5.73 1.58 -16.92
N ASN A 371 -6.74 2.45 -16.84
CA ASN A 371 -8.14 2.06 -16.83
C ASN A 371 -8.50 1.20 -18.04
N ASP A 372 -9.32 0.15 -17.81
CA ASP A 372 -9.85 -0.78 -18.82
C ASP A 372 -8.80 -1.47 -19.70
N SER A 373 -7.53 -1.38 -19.37
CA SER A 373 -6.45 -2.06 -20.08
C SER A 373 -6.10 -3.40 -19.41
N SER A 374 -5.96 -4.46 -20.19
CA SER A 374 -5.40 -5.70 -19.66
C SER A 374 -3.92 -5.52 -19.32
N ILE A 375 -3.44 -6.30 -18.35
CA ILE A 375 -2.03 -6.22 -17.92
C ILE A 375 -1.10 -6.56 -19.10
N GLU A 376 -1.50 -7.52 -19.91
CA GLU A 376 -0.78 -7.96 -21.11
C GLU A 376 -0.63 -6.82 -22.13
N ASN A 377 -1.70 -6.04 -22.33
CA ASN A 377 -1.65 -4.87 -23.22
C ASN A 377 -0.75 -3.75 -22.69
N ILE A 378 -0.72 -3.53 -21.38
CA ILE A 378 0.17 -2.56 -20.74
C ILE A 378 1.63 -3.01 -20.91
N GLU A 379 1.91 -4.30 -20.68
CA GLU A 379 3.22 -4.90 -20.85
C GLU A 379 3.73 -4.79 -22.28
N ASN A 380 2.93 -5.17 -23.27
CA ASN A 380 3.28 -5.08 -24.69
C ASN A 380 3.60 -3.64 -25.12
N ARG A 381 2.83 -2.66 -24.64
CA ARG A 381 3.08 -1.24 -24.90
C ARG A 381 4.34 -0.72 -24.24
N LEU A 382 4.65 -1.19 -23.04
CA LEU A 382 5.87 -0.85 -22.33
C LEU A 382 7.11 -1.33 -23.08
N PHE A 383 7.11 -2.60 -23.49
CA PHE A 383 8.24 -3.17 -24.23
C PHE A 383 8.35 -2.61 -25.65
N ALA A 384 7.26 -2.13 -26.24
CA ALA A 384 7.27 -1.38 -27.49
C ALA A 384 7.87 0.05 -27.34
N GLY A 385 8.28 0.46 -26.15
CA GLY A 385 8.94 1.75 -25.91
C GLY A 385 8.01 2.95 -25.89
N ARG A 386 6.70 2.77 -25.62
CA ARG A 386 5.77 3.89 -25.49
C ARG A 386 6.06 4.74 -24.25
N ASP A 387 5.75 6.00 -24.32
CA ASP A 387 5.83 6.92 -23.16
C ASP A 387 4.98 6.39 -22.00
N LEU A 388 5.48 6.53 -20.77
CA LEU A 388 4.85 6.02 -19.56
C LEU A 388 3.40 6.51 -19.41
N VAL A 389 3.15 7.81 -19.67
CA VAL A 389 1.81 8.43 -19.55
C VAL A 389 0.77 7.79 -20.49
N ASN A 390 1.21 7.24 -21.62
CA ASN A 390 0.34 6.71 -22.67
C ASN A 390 0.15 5.19 -22.60
N LEU A 391 0.66 4.51 -21.59
CA LEU A 391 0.60 3.05 -21.46
C LEU A 391 -0.85 2.50 -21.44
N GLY A 392 -1.80 3.23 -20.87
CA GLY A 392 -3.21 2.82 -20.82
C GLY A 392 -4.06 3.24 -22.01
N LYS A 393 -3.58 4.16 -22.87
CA LYS A 393 -4.39 4.65 -24.00
C LYS A 393 -4.38 3.64 -25.15
N GLY A 394 -5.57 3.14 -25.54
CA GLY A 394 -5.74 2.38 -26.78
C GLY A 394 -5.28 3.19 -27.99
N VAL A 395 -4.87 2.50 -29.06
CA VAL A 395 -4.75 3.15 -30.37
C VAL A 395 -6.19 3.48 -30.79
N LYS A 396 -6.54 4.74 -30.90
CA LYS A 396 -7.72 5.13 -31.65
C LYS A 396 -7.39 4.82 -33.12
N HIS A 397 -7.94 3.72 -33.64
CA HIS A 397 -8.01 3.46 -35.07
C HIS A 397 -9.05 4.36 -35.69
#